data_8eaa87928c2cb864fedc3b4b82747a01
#
_entry.id   8eaa87928c2cb864fedc3b4b82747a01
#
_cell.length_a   1.000
_cell.length_b   1.000
_cell.length_c   1.000
_cell.angle_alpha   90.00
_cell.angle_beta   90.00
_cell.angle_gamma   90.00
#
_symmetry.space_group_name_H-M   'P 1'
#
loop_
_entity.id
_entity.type
_entity.pdbx_description
1 polymer ?
#
loop_
_entity_poly.entity_id
_entity_poly.type
_entity_poly.pdbx_seq_one_letter_code
_entity_poly.pdbx_strand_id
1 'polypeptide(L)'
;MSSPTAAEIRRRFIEYFEGRLGHEVVPSSPVVPHEDPTLLFTNAGMVQFKDWFADTELASARRVVTVQRCMRAGGKHNDLDNVGQTARHHTLFEMLGNFSFSDADDAAALAAAASKGEPSPLKAEAISHAWTFLTEVLRLPPEKLMVTVHEDDAEAEHIWRDIIGLPAEQVVHGGEDNWWSMGAGAGPVGPCTEIFWDQEQEVDGERWLELWNLVFMEQLRDADGSLSPLPRPCVDTGMGLERVVSVLQSVRSQPLSSSQPLSS
;
A
#
# COMPACT_ATOMS: atom_id res chain seq x y z
N MET A 1 4.18 7.84 -27.16
CA MET A 1 5.29 7.35 -26.28
C MET A 1 5.03 5.88 -26.01
N SER A 2 6.05 5.03 -25.95
CA SER A 2 5.88 3.62 -25.61
C SER A 2 5.36 3.45 -24.19
N SER A 3 4.58 2.40 -23.93
CA SER A 3 4.15 2.05 -22.58
C SER A 3 5.35 1.73 -21.71
N PRO A 4 5.35 2.10 -20.41
CA PRO A 4 6.48 1.83 -19.54
C PRO A 4 6.64 0.33 -19.30
N THR A 5 7.87 -0.10 -19.20
CA THR A 5 8.21 -1.49 -18.84
C THR A 5 8.20 -1.68 -17.32
N ALA A 6 8.07 -2.93 -16.86
CA ALA A 6 8.21 -3.26 -15.44
C ALA A 6 9.55 -2.74 -14.85
N ALA A 7 10.65 -2.86 -15.60
CA ALA A 7 11.94 -2.34 -15.19
C ALA A 7 11.94 -0.82 -14.97
N GLU A 8 11.24 -0.08 -15.83
CA GLU A 8 11.13 1.37 -15.69
C GLU A 8 10.28 1.76 -14.48
N ILE A 9 9.18 1.03 -14.20
CA ILE A 9 8.34 1.30 -13.04
C ILE A 9 9.10 1.01 -11.74
N ARG A 10 9.83 -0.12 -11.65
CA ARG A 10 10.71 -0.40 -10.50
C ARG A 10 11.69 0.74 -10.24
N ARG A 11 12.39 1.17 -11.29
CA ARG A 11 13.36 2.26 -11.19
C ARG A 11 12.71 3.54 -10.70
N ARG A 12 11.56 3.95 -11.27
CA ARG A 12 10.85 5.16 -10.86
C ARG A 12 10.38 5.09 -9.41
N PHE A 13 9.93 3.92 -8.94
CA PHE A 13 9.51 3.74 -7.56
C PHE A 13 10.69 3.92 -6.60
N ILE A 14 11.79 3.23 -6.85
CA ILE A 14 13.00 3.36 -6.03
C ILE A 14 13.51 4.81 -6.06
N GLU A 15 13.69 5.41 -7.24
CA GLU A 15 14.17 6.80 -7.38
C GLU A 15 13.27 7.82 -6.67
N TYR A 16 11.95 7.59 -6.64
CA TYR A 16 11.02 8.47 -5.96
C TYR A 16 11.19 8.42 -4.45
N PHE A 17 11.21 7.24 -3.86
CA PHE A 17 11.31 7.08 -2.42
C PHE A 17 12.73 7.30 -1.88
N GLU A 18 13.77 6.82 -2.56
CA GLU A 18 15.17 7.07 -2.21
C GLU A 18 15.54 8.55 -2.44
N GLY A 19 15.35 9.03 -3.67
CA GLY A 19 15.90 10.32 -4.09
C GLY A 19 15.14 11.53 -3.53
N ARG A 20 13.81 11.44 -3.34
CA ARG A 20 13.01 12.54 -2.84
C ARG A 20 12.76 12.46 -1.32
N LEU A 21 12.65 11.26 -0.78
CA LEU A 21 12.17 11.05 0.58
C LEU A 21 13.21 10.42 1.50
N GLY A 22 14.41 10.12 0.97
CA GLY A 22 15.53 9.62 1.75
C GLY A 22 15.32 8.20 2.30
N HIS A 23 14.51 7.37 1.64
CA HIS A 23 14.37 5.97 2.02
C HIS A 23 15.64 5.20 1.68
N GLU A 24 16.07 4.33 2.59
CA GLU A 24 17.14 3.39 2.33
C GLU A 24 16.64 2.26 1.42
N VAL A 25 17.38 1.96 0.36
CA VAL A 25 17.04 0.87 -0.56
C VAL A 25 17.47 -0.46 0.03
N VAL A 26 16.50 -1.33 0.31
CA VAL A 26 16.75 -2.67 0.82
C VAL A 26 16.47 -3.70 -0.28
N PRO A 27 17.41 -4.61 -0.59
CA PRO A 27 17.19 -5.66 -1.58
C PRO A 27 16.05 -6.60 -1.21
N SER A 28 15.46 -7.24 -2.24
CA SER A 28 14.50 -8.33 -2.02
C SER A 28 15.11 -9.45 -1.19
N SER A 29 14.44 -9.84 -0.12
CA SER A 29 14.79 -11.05 0.60
C SER A 29 14.49 -12.31 -0.24
N PRO A 30 15.05 -13.48 0.10
CA PRO A 30 14.72 -14.73 -0.55
C PRO A 30 13.22 -15.05 -0.49
N VAL A 31 12.67 -15.62 -1.57
CA VAL A 31 11.26 -16.06 -1.62
C VAL A 31 10.98 -17.19 -0.62
N VAL A 32 11.98 -18.02 -0.34
CA VAL A 32 11.94 -19.01 0.75
C VAL A 32 12.63 -18.39 1.95
N PRO A 33 11.88 -18.00 3.00
CA PRO A 33 12.47 -17.39 4.20
C PRO A 33 13.28 -18.46 4.96
N HIS A 34 14.52 -18.14 5.31
CA HIS A 34 15.40 -19.10 6.01
C HIS A 34 15.20 -19.06 7.52
N GLU A 35 14.71 -17.96 8.06
CA GLU A 35 14.66 -17.69 9.51
C GLU A 35 13.23 -17.55 10.06
N ASP A 36 12.20 -17.67 9.22
CA ASP A 36 10.80 -17.56 9.64
C ASP A 36 10.07 -18.92 9.46
N PRO A 37 9.95 -19.72 10.52
CA PRO A 37 9.26 -21.01 10.46
C PRO A 37 7.74 -20.88 10.32
N THR A 38 7.20 -19.67 10.44
CA THR A 38 5.74 -19.43 10.35
C THR A 38 5.27 -19.25 8.91
N LEU A 39 6.20 -19.05 7.97
CA LEU A 39 5.90 -18.84 6.56
C LEU A 39 6.63 -19.86 5.68
N LEU A 40 5.91 -20.44 4.72
CA LEU A 40 6.51 -21.24 3.66
C LEU A 40 7.23 -20.38 2.62
N PHE A 41 6.65 -19.22 2.31
CA PHE A 41 7.17 -18.28 1.33
C PHE A 41 7.03 -16.84 1.83
N THR A 42 7.92 -15.95 1.38
CA THR A 42 7.79 -14.51 1.54
C THR A 42 6.59 -14.05 0.70
N ASN A 43 5.51 -13.65 1.36
CA ASN A 43 4.23 -13.33 0.73
C ASN A 43 3.90 -11.84 0.69
N ALA A 44 4.75 -11.00 1.30
CA ALA A 44 4.60 -9.54 1.34
C ALA A 44 5.97 -8.86 1.50
N GLY A 45 6.04 -7.58 1.14
CA GLY A 45 7.25 -6.77 1.26
C GLY A 45 7.73 -6.59 2.69
N MET A 46 6.79 -6.54 3.63
CA MET A 46 7.07 -6.32 5.05
C MET A 46 7.72 -7.52 5.76
N VAL A 47 7.69 -8.72 5.18
CA VAL A 47 8.13 -9.95 5.87
C VAL A 47 9.55 -9.85 6.40
N GLN A 48 10.47 -9.29 5.63
CA GLN A 48 11.87 -9.12 6.06
C GLN A 48 12.06 -8.09 7.18
N PHE A 49 11.02 -7.33 7.53
CA PHE A 49 11.04 -6.29 8.56
C PHE A 49 10.12 -6.61 9.75
N LYS A 50 9.65 -7.87 9.88
CA LYS A 50 8.69 -8.27 10.92
C LYS A 50 9.11 -7.84 12.32
N ASP A 51 10.38 -8.03 12.65
CA ASP A 51 10.91 -7.72 13.99
C ASP A 51 10.92 -6.23 14.28
N TRP A 52 11.09 -5.40 13.24
CA TRP A 52 11.00 -3.95 13.36
C TRP A 52 9.55 -3.48 13.58
N PHE A 53 8.60 -4.09 12.87
CA PHE A 53 7.17 -3.82 13.07
C PHE A 53 6.67 -4.31 14.42
N ALA A 54 7.14 -5.48 14.87
CA ALA A 54 6.79 -6.04 16.16
C ALA A 54 7.48 -5.34 17.34
N ASP A 55 8.34 -4.36 17.08
CA ASP A 55 9.14 -3.64 18.08
C ASP A 55 10.06 -4.56 18.92
N THR A 56 10.37 -5.75 18.40
CA THR A 56 11.30 -6.70 19.02
C THR A 56 12.77 -6.38 18.71
N GLU A 57 13.01 -5.72 17.59
CA GLU A 57 14.29 -5.12 17.22
C GLU A 57 14.10 -3.66 16.81
N LEU A 58 15.10 -2.83 17.11
CA LEU A 58 15.13 -1.47 16.61
C LEU A 58 15.38 -1.47 15.09
N ALA A 59 14.57 -0.75 14.36
CA ALA A 59 14.80 -0.54 12.94
C ALA A 59 16.18 0.10 12.71
N SER A 60 16.99 -0.49 11.83
CA SER A 60 18.30 0.08 11.46
C SER A 60 18.16 1.32 10.58
N ALA A 61 17.02 1.49 9.93
CA ALA A 61 16.66 2.67 9.14
C ALA A 61 15.22 3.08 9.44
N ARG A 62 14.97 4.38 9.54
CA ARG A 62 13.61 4.93 9.80
C ARG A 62 12.68 4.77 8.61
N ARG A 63 13.22 4.78 7.40
CA ARG A 63 12.49 4.68 6.14
C ARG A 63 13.22 3.75 5.21
N VAL A 64 12.52 2.78 4.68
CA VAL A 64 13.08 1.84 3.70
C VAL A 64 12.15 1.68 2.51
N VAL A 65 12.75 1.39 1.37
CA VAL A 65 12.04 1.06 0.13
C VAL A 65 12.60 -0.24 -0.45
N THR A 66 11.73 -1.11 -0.92
CA THR A 66 12.11 -2.38 -1.54
C THR A 66 11.21 -2.75 -2.70
N VAL A 67 11.73 -3.60 -3.57
CA VAL A 67 10.97 -4.33 -4.58
C VAL A 67 11.10 -5.81 -4.22
N GLN A 68 10.14 -6.32 -3.47
CA GLN A 68 10.16 -7.67 -2.92
C GLN A 68 9.51 -8.67 -3.86
N ARG A 69 10.21 -9.74 -4.19
CA ARG A 69 9.64 -10.91 -4.85
C ARG A 69 8.80 -11.69 -3.84
N CYS A 70 7.54 -11.88 -4.16
CA CYS A 70 6.55 -12.51 -3.30
C CYS A 70 5.96 -13.75 -3.95
N MET A 71 5.64 -14.74 -3.14
CA MET A 71 4.89 -15.92 -3.55
C MET A 71 3.68 -16.13 -2.64
N ARG A 72 2.50 -16.21 -3.23
CA ARG A 72 1.26 -16.55 -2.53
C ARG A 72 0.74 -17.88 -3.07
N ALA A 73 0.67 -18.88 -2.19
CA ALA A 73 0.29 -20.25 -2.55
C ALA A 73 -0.57 -20.93 -1.48
N GLY A 74 -1.05 -20.19 -0.47
CA GLY A 74 -1.87 -20.68 0.63
C GLY A 74 -1.70 -19.85 1.90
N GLY A 75 -2.70 -19.79 2.79
CA GLY A 75 -2.69 -19.04 4.06
C GLY A 75 -3.69 -17.89 4.12
N LYS A 76 -3.64 -17.05 5.17
CA LYS A 76 -4.67 -16.05 5.50
C LYS A 76 -4.90 -14.97 4.44
N HIS A 77 -3.89 -14.63 3.65
CA HIS A 77 -3.97 -13.63 2.57
C HIS A 77 -3.95 -14.31 1.19
N ASN A 78 -4.49 -15.51 1.13
CA ASN A 78 -4.42 -16.33 -0.06
C ASN A 78 -5.82 -16.76 -0.44
N ASP A 79 -6.30 -16.15 -1.48
CA ASP A 79 -7.39 -16.70 -2.27
C ASP A 79 -6.88 -17.92 -3.03
N LEU A 80 -6.59 -19.02 -2.29
CA LEU A 80 -5.95 -20.20 -2.87
C LEU A 80 -6.67 -20.70 -4.12
N ASP A 81 -7.99 -20.59 -4.13
CA ASP A 81 -8.83 -20.98 -5.27
C ASP A 81 -8.67 -20.01 -6.46
N ASN A 82 -8.22 -18.79 -6.21
CA ASN A 82 -8.06 -17.73 -7.23
C ASN A 82 -6.60 -17.56 -7.69
N VAL A 83 -5.62 -17.98 -6.88
CA VAL A 83 -4.19 -17.85 -7.21
C VAL A 83 -3.86 -18.58 -8.50
N GLY A 84 -3.34 -17.82 -9.49
CA GLY A 84 -3.04 -18.33 -10.82
C GLY A 84 -4.27 -18.57 -11.70
N GLN A 85 -5.49 -18.29 -11.21
CA GLN A 85 -6.74 -18.46 -11.97
C GLN A 85 -7.29 -17.13 -12.49
N THR A 86 -6.99 -16.02 -11.83
CA THR A 86 -7.46 -14.69 -12.22
C THR A 86 -6.33 -13.78 -12.65
N ALA A 87 -6.65 -12.72 -13.37
CA ALA A 87 -5.67 -11.73 -13.84
C ALA A 87 -5.01 -10.90 -12.72
N ARG A 88 -5.57 -10.94 -11.50
CA ARG A 88 -5.09 -10.16 -10.35
C ARG A 88 -4.42 -10.98 -9.24
N HIS A 89 -4.62 -12.32 -9.22
CA HIS A 89 -4.05 -13.21 -8.19
C HIS A 89 -2.90 -14.03 -8.78
N HIS A 90 -1.70 -13.46 -8.71
CA HIS A 90 -0.50 -14.08 -9.25
C HIS A 90 0.16 -14.97 -8.19
N THR A 91 0.67 -16.13 -8.61
CA THR A 91 1.44 -17.03 -7.73
C THR A 91 2.76 -16.40 -7.32
N LEU A 92 3.50 -15.86 -8.30
CA LEU A 92 4.75 -15.12 -8.13
C LEU A 92 4.56 -13.70 -8.67
N PHE A 93 4.90 -12.69 -7.87
CA PHE A 93 4.78 -11.29 -8.23
C PHE A 93 5.79 -10.44 -7.47
N GLU A 94 5.93 -9.19 -7.89
CA GLU A 94 6.75 -8.22 -7.18
C GLU A 94 5.87 -7.20 -6.45
N MET A 95 6.18 -7.02 -5.18
CA MET A 95 5.54 -6.00 -4.35
C MET A 95 6.50 -4.83 -4.17
N LEU A 96 6.08 -3.68 -4.63
CA LEU A 96 6.74 -2.40 -4.42
C LEU A 96 6.32 -1.88 -3.05
N GLY A 97 7.24 -1.82 -2.10
CA GLY A 97 6.96 -1.45 -0.72
C GLY A 97 7.81 -0.28 -0.24
N ASN A 98 7.17 0.65 0.46
CA ASN A 98 7.85 1.66 1.25
C ASN A 98 7.33 1.61 2.68
N PHE A 99 8.24 1.76 3.62
CA PHE A 99 7.98 1.55 5.05
C PHE A 99 8.55 2.70 5.84
N SER A 100 7.83 3.06 6.91
CA SER A 100 8.28 4.08 7.87
C SER A 100 8.16 3.54 9.29
N PHE A 101 9.24 3.62 10.04
CA PHE A 101 9.35 3.18 11.43
C PHE A 101 9.57 4.40 12.31
N SER A 102 8.64 4.68 13.24
CA SER A 102 8.72 5.83 14.13
C SER A 102 9.87 5.70 15.10
N ASP A 103 10.52 6.82 15.38
CA ASP A 103 11.44 6.97 16.51
C ASP A 103 10.84 7.87 17.62
N ALA A 104 11.65 8.28 18.57
CA ALA A 104 11.22 9.14 19.66
C ALA A 104 10.78 10.54 19.20
N ASP A 105 11.40 11.06 18.13
CA ASP A 105 11.06 12.37 17.58
C ASP A 105 9.73 12.30 16.83
N ASP A 106 9.50 11.22 16.09
CA ASP A 106 8.22 10.96 15.43
C ASP A 106 7.10 10.78 16.46
N ALA A 107 7.33 10.04 17.54
CA ALA A 107 6.36 9.88 18.63
C ALA A 107 5.96 11.23 19.25
N ALA A 108 6.91 12.14 19.43
CA ALA A 108 6.62 13.50 19.89
C ALA A 108 5.81 14.31 18.87
N ALA A 109 6.12 14.19 17.58
CA ALA A 109 5.37 14.85 16.51
C ALA A 109 3.93 14.32 16.40
N LEU A 110 3.75 12.99 16.52
CA LEU A 110 2.44 12.35 16.55
C LEU A 110 1.59 12.83 17.72
N ALA A 111 2.16 12.86 18.93
CA ALA A 111 1.48 13.37 20.11
C ALA A 111 1.12 14.86 19.99
N ALA A 112 1.99 15.66 19.39
CA ALA A 112 1.72 17.09 19.15
C ALA A 112 0.59 17.29 18.13
N ALA A 113 0.54 16.52 17.04
CA ALA A 113 -0.55 16.56 16.06
C ALA A 113 -1.87 16.16 16.71
N ALA A 114 -1.91 15.03 17.43
CA ALA A 114 -3.09 14.55 18.13
C ALA A 114 -3.64 15.58 19.13
N SER A 115 -2.76 16.29 19.87
CA SER A 115 -3.17 17.33 20.82
C SER A 115 -3.86 18.54 20.17
N LYS A 116 -3.63 18.75 18.88
CA LYS A 116 -4.21 19.85 18.09
C LYS A 116 -5.41 19.38 17.25
N GLY A 117 -5.71 18.09 17.24
CA GLY A 117 -6.70 17.50 16.32
C GLY A 117 -6.23 17.52 14.86
N GLU A 118 -4.92 17.58 14.63
CA GLU A 118 -4.29 17.47 13.32
C GLU A 118 -4.05 15.98 12.99
N PRO A 119 -4.11 15.59 11.71
CA PRO A 119 -3.85 14.21 11.32
C PRO A 119 -2.40 13.81 11.59
N SER A 120 -2.19 12.51 11.76
CA SER A 120 -0.88 11.89 11.91
C SER A 120 0.04 12.27 10.75
N PRO A 121 1.21 12.86 11.02
CA PRO A 121 2.19 13.15 9.96
C PRO A 121 2.58 11.90 9.15
N LEU A 122 2.63 10.72 9.79
CA LEU A 122 2.95 9.46 9.12
C LEU A 122 1.87 9.06 8.10
N LYS A 123 0.58 9.13 8.51
CA LYS A 123 -0.54 8.84 7.58
C LYS A 123 -0.60 9.87 6.46
N ALA A 124 -0.51 11.14 6.80
CA ALA A 124 -0.58 12.22 5.82
C ALA A 124 0.56 12.13 4.79
N GLU A 125 1.78 11.82 5.23
CA GLU A 125 2.93 11.62 4.37
C GLU A 125 2.74 10.40 3.46
N ALA A 126 2.38 9.25 4.01
CA ALA A 126 2.19 8.01 3.25
C ALA A 126 1.13 8.17 2.17
N ILE A 127 -0.05 8.69 2.52
CA ILE A 127 -1.16 8.92 1.60
C ILE A 127 -0.76 9.92 0.50
N SER A 128 -0.17 11.06 0.88
CA SER A 128 0.22 12.10 -0.08
C SER A 128 1.25 11.59 -1.08
N HIS A 129 2.22 10.82 -0.63
CA HIS A 129 3.25 10.27 -1.52
C HIS A 129 2.72 9.14 -2.41
N ALA A 130 1.84 8.29 -1.91
CA ALA A 130 1.20 7.28 -2.74
C ALA A 130 0.36 7.93 -3.86
N TRP A 131 -0.44 8.92 -3.51
CA TRP A 131 -1.23 9.68 -4.48
C TRP A 131 -0.37 10.39 -5.51
N THR A 132 0.64 11.13 -5.07
CA THR A 132 1.59 11.83 -5.96
C THR A 132 2.31 10.84 -6.88
N PHE A 133 2.75 9.70 -6.37
CA PHE A 133 3.42 8.70 -7.19
C PHE A 133 2.52 8.18 -8.32
N LEU A 134 1.27 7.83 -8.01
CA LEU A 134 0.33 7.33 -9.02
C LEU A 134 -0.07 8.40 -10.03
N THR A 135 -0.39 9.61 -9.56
CA THR A 135 -1.00 10.66 -10.41
C THR A 135 0.02 11.53 -11.13
N GLU A 136 1.15 11.86 -10.51
CA GLU A 136 2.16 12.74 -11.10
C GLU A 136 3.33 11.97 -11.72
N VAL A 137 3.87 10.95 -11.04
CA VAL A 137 5.02 10.19 -11.53
C VAL A 137 4.60 9.17 -12.59
N LEU A 138 3.56 8.36 -12.30
CA LEU A 138 3.01 7.39 -13.25
C LEU A 138 1.99 7.98 -14.20
N ARG A 139 1.39 9.12 -13.84
CA ARG A 139 0.39 9.86 -14.62
C ARG A 139 -0.89 9.06 -14.89
N LEU A 140 -1.34 8.35 -13.88
CA LEU A 140 -2.70 7.79 -13.90
C LEU A 140 -3.71 8.91 -13.72
N PRO A 141 -4.82 8.92 -14.48
CA PRO A 141 -5.88 9.91 -14.34
C PRO A 141 -6.59 9.77 -12.99
N PRO A 142 -6.61 10.83 -12.16
CA PRO A 142 -7.18 10.80 -10.81
C PRO A 142 -8.65 10.37 -10.77
N GLU A 143 -9.42 10.71 -11.80
CA GLU A 143 -10.84 10.37 -11.93
C GLU A 143 -11.10 8.87 -12.12
N LYS A 144 -10.06 8.08 -12.41
CA LYS A 144 -10.10 6.63 -12.52
C LYS A 144 -9.67 5.92 -11.25
N LEU A 145 -9.32 6.67 -10.21
CA LEU A 145 -8.88 6.13 -8.94
C LEU A 145 -10.00 6.27 -7.90
N MET A 146 -10.15 5.27 -7.08
CA MET A 146 -11.02 5.24 -5.91
C MET A 146 -10.19 4.78 -4.72
N VAL A 147 -10.53 5.22 -3.53
CA VAL A 147 -9.85 4.79 -2.31
C VAL A 147 -10.84 4.20 -1.32
N THR A 148 -10.39 3.24 -0.53
CA THR A 148 -11.13 2.75 0.62
C THR A 148 -10.46 3.20 1.90
N VAL A 149 -11.25 3.37 2.95
CA VAL A 149 -10.79 3.66 4.32
C VAL A 149 -11.56 2.79 5.30
N HIS A 150 -10.94 2.41 6.42
CA HIS A 150 -11.69 1.75 7.49
C HIS A 150 -12.77 2.69 8.04
N GLU A 151 -13.95 2.15 8.35
CA GLU A 151 -15.11 2.95 8.81
C GLU A 151 -14.83 3.76 10.07
N ASP A 152 -13.90 3.33 10.92
CA ASP A 152 -13.49 4.04 12.13
C ASP A 152 -12.23 4.92 11.93
N ASP A 153 -11.62 4.94 10.73
CA ASP A 153 -10.44 5.77 10.45
C ASP A 153 -10.84 7.11 9.80
N ALA A 154 -11.50 7.95 10.61
CA ALA A 154 -11.86 9.31 10.20
C ALA A 154 -10.64 10.17 9.83
N GLU A 155 -9.47 9.83 10.31
CA GLU A 155 -8.22 10.53 10.01
C GLU A 155 -7.78 10.29 8.57
N ALA A 156 -7.78 9.03 8.10
CA ALA A 156 -7.49 8.72 6.71
C ALA A 156 -8.54 9.33 5.78
N GLU A 157 -9.84 9.29 6.15
CA GLU A 157 -10.89 9.96 5.38
C GLU A 157 -10.63 11.46 5.25
N HIS A 158 -10.30 12.14 6.36
CA HIS A 158 -9.97 13.57 6.35
C HIS A 158 -8.77 13.85 5.43
N ILE A 159 -7.71 13.05 5.49
CA ILE A 159 -6.54 13.24 4.63
C ILE A 159 -6.93 13.11 3.15
N TRP A 160 -7.69 12.09 2.78
CA TRP A 160 -8.14 11.90 1.40
C TRP A 160 -9.04 13.02 0.89
N ARG A 161 -10.02 13.43 1.71
CA ARG A 161 -11.03 14.41 1.29
C ARG A 161 -10.57 15.85 1.36
N ASP A 162 -9.88 16.22 2.44
CA ASP A 162 -9.61 17.63 2.73
C ASP A 162 -8.16 18.03 2.38
N ILE A 163 -7.20 17.10 2.47
CA ILE A 163 -5.80 17.38 2.13
C ILE A 163 -5.51 17.03 0.67
N ILE A 164 -5.88 15.83 0.23
CA ILE A 164 -5.72 15.42 -1.18
C ILE A 164 -6.80 16.05 -2.07
N GLY A 165 -8.00 16.27 -1.53
CA GLY A 165 -9.09 16.91 -2.24
C GLY A 165 -9.95 15.96 -3.07
N LEU A 166 -10.04 14.69 -2.69
CA LEU A 166 -10.91 13.73 -3.38
C LEU A 166 -12.40 14.03 -3.14
N PRO A 167 -13.23 13.92 -4.18
CA PRO A 167 -14.68 13.99 -4.01
C PRO A 167 -15.20 12.79 -3.19
N ALA A 168 -16.32 12.97 -2.51
CA ALA A 168 -16.85 11.98 -1.59
C ALA A 168 -17.14 10.63 -2.24
N GLU A 169 -17.53 10.62 -3.50
CA GLU A 169 -17.81 9.41 -4.28
C GLU A 169 -16.57 8.56 -4.61
N GLN A 170 -15.38 9.12 -4.46
CA GLN A 170 -14.12 8.39 -4.63
C GLN A 170 -13.54 7.87 -3.31
N VAL A 171 -14.16 8.14 -2.17
CA VAL A 171 -13.75 7.65 -0.85
C VAL A 171 -14.84 6.73 -0.32
N VAL A 172 -14.55 5.45 -0.22
CA VAL A 172 -15.49 4.40 0.17
C VAL A 172 -15.10 3.85 1.53
N HIS A 173 -16.06 3.72 2.43
CA HIS A 173 -15.83 3.10 3.73
C HIS A 173 -15.90 1.58 3.60
N GLY A 174 -14.88 0.90 4.12
CA GLY A 174 -14.79 -0.55 4.25
C GLY A 174 -14.81 -0.97 5.72
N GLY A 175 -15.14 -2.23 5.97
CA GLY A 175 -15.09 -2.81 7.29
C GLY A 175 -13.79 -3.60 7.52
N GLU A 176 -13.95 -4.90 7.83
CA GLU A 176 -12.85 -5.83 8.11
C GLU A 176 -11.78 -5.90 6.98
N ASP A 177 -12.14 -5.63 5.74
CA ASP A 177 -11.21 -5.62 4.61
C ASP A 177 -10.19 -4.48 4.72
N ASN A 178 -10.56 -3.38 5.38
CA ASN A 178 -9.66 -2.26 5.67
C ASN A 178 -9.02 -2.32 7.08
N TRP A 179 -9.05 -3.51 7.72
CA TRP A 179 -8.34 -3.79 8.97
C TRP A 179 -7.26 -4.84 8.77
N TRP A 180 -6.02 -4.43 8.89
CA TRP A 180 -4.88 -5.31 8.65
C TRP A 180 -4.29 -5.86 9.95
N SER A 181 -3.76 -7.09 9.91
CA SER A 181 -3.06 -7.71 11.02
C SER A 181 -1.93 -8.62 10.55
N MET A 182 -0.82 -8.60 11.27
CA MET A 182 0.34 -9.46 11.02
C MET A 182 0.06 -10.92 11.43
N GLY A 183 -0.85 -11.58 10.74
CA GLY A 183 -1.26 -12.95 11.04
C GLY A 183 -2.45 -13.06 11.99
N ALA A 184 -2.77 -14.27 12.43
CA ALA A 184 -3.95 -14.58 13.26
C ALA A 184 -3.71 -14.40 14.77
N GLY A 185 -2.45 -14.30 15.20
CA GLY A 185 -2.03 -14.22 16.61
C GLY A 185 -1.80 -12.80 17.10
N ALA A 186 -1.02 -12.71 18.19
CA ALA A 186 -0.53 -11.45 18.71
C ALA A 186 0.39 -10.76 17.68
N GLY A 187 0.39 -9.44 17.66
CA GLY A 187 1.23 -8.65 16.78
C GLY A 187 0.63 -7.29 16.41
N PRO A 188 1.37 -6.47 15.66
CA PRO A 188 0.91 -5.19 15.17
C PRO A 188 -0.34 -5.33 14.29
N VAL A 189 -1.28 -4.40 14.51
CA VAL A 189 -2.52 -4.29 13.75
C VAL A 189 -2.87 -2.81 13.54
N GLY A 190 -3.73 -2.55 12.57
CA GLY A 190 -4.25 -1.22 12.35
C GLY A 190 -5.11 -1.09 11.10
N PRO A 191 -5.72 0.07 10.91
CA PRO A 191 -6.50 0.34 9.73
C PRO A 191 -5.60 0.44 8.50
N CYS A 192 -6.17 0.19 7.35
CA CYS A 192 -5.51 0.43 6.07
C CYS A 192 -6.42 1.20 5.12
N THR A 193 -5.78 1.82 4.15
CA THR A 193 -6.44 2.46 3.01
C THR A 193 -5.89 1.87 1.73
N GLU A 194 -6.77 1.59 0.80
CA GLU A 194 -6.40 0.98 -0.47
C GLU A 194 -6.72 1.89 -1.63
N ILE A 195 -5.91 1.86 -2.67
CA ILE A 195 -6.11 2.63 -3.89
C ILE A 195 -6.44 1.68 -5.02
N PHE A 196 -7.60 1.88 -5.63
CA PHE A 196 -8.14 1.07 -6.70
C PHE A 196 -8.16 1.81 -8.04
N TRP A 197 -8.06 1.05 -9.10
CA TRP A 197 -8.21 1.48 -10.48
C TRP A 197 -9.54 1.02 -11.06
N ASP A 198 -10.28 1.93 -11.69
CA ASP A 198 -11.50 1.61 -12.45
C ASP A 198 -11.13 0.99 -13.80
N GLN A 199 -11.41 -0.28 -13.98
CA GLN A 199 -11.22 -1.02 -15.23
C GLN A 199 -12.32 -0.72 -16.27
N GLU A 200 -13.34 0.11 -15.88
CA GLU A 200 -14.54 0.46 -16.67
C GLU A 200 -15.48 -0.72 -16.93
N GLN A 201 -14.98 -1.92 -16.88
CA GLN A 201 -15.73 -3.17 -17.07
C GLN A 201 -15.24 -4.20 -16.05
N GLU A 202 -16.06 -5.19 -15.80
CA GLU A 202 -15.68 -6.30 -14.93
C GLU A 202 -14.63 -7.18 -15.61
N VAL A 203 -13.57 -7.47 -14.87
CA VAL A 203 -12.55 -8.46 -15.21
C VAL A 203 -12.51 -9.47 -14.07
N ASP A 204 -12.75 -10.74 -14.38
CA ASP A 204 -12.90 -11.81 -13.36
C ASP A 204 -13.93 -11.47 -12.27
N GLY A 205 -15.05 -10.84 -12.65
CA GLY A 205 -16.13 -10.45 -11.75
C GLY A 205 -15.90 -9.18 -10.93
N GLU A 206 -14.80 -8.48 -11.18
CA GLU A 206 -14.44 -7.27 -10.43
C GLU A 206 -14.16 -6.09 -11.36
N ARG A 207 -14.81 -4.97 -11.10
CA ARG A 207 -14.56 -3.70 -11.82
C ARG A 207 -13.35 -2.96 -11.27
N TRP A 208 -13.15 -3.01 -9.95
CA TRP A 208 -12.13 -2.25 -9.25
C TRP A 208 -10.89 -3.14 -9.00
N LEU A 209 -9.76 -2.70 -9.54
CA LEU A 209 -8.48 -3.39 -9.36
C LEU A 209 -7.68 -2.67 -8.28
N GLU A 210 -7.47 -3.32 -7.14
CA GLU A 210 -6.56 -2.83 -6.10
C GLU A 210 -5.15 -2.72 -6.66
N LEU A 211 -4.57 -1.53 -6.56
CA LEU A 211 -3.19 -1.24 -6.96
C LEU A 211 -2.25 -1.19 -5.76
N TRP A 212 -2.66 -0.51 -4.68
CA TRP A 212 -1.80 -0.19 -3.56
C TRP A 212 -2.57 -0.25 -2.25
N ASN A 213 -2.02 -0.95 -1.26
CA ASN A 213 -2.51 -0.95 0.11
C ASN A 213 -1.51 -0.21 1.01
N LEU A 214 -2.02 0.70 1.84
CA LEU A 214 -1.26 1.47 2.84
C LEU A 214 -1.80 1.11 4.22
N VAL A 215 -0.97 0.48 5.04
CA VAL A 215 -1.33 0.00 6.37
C VAL A 215 -0.72 0.89 7.44
N PHE A 216 -1.53 1.31 8.39
CA PHE A 216 -1.13 2.13 9.54
C PHE A 216 -1.13 1.28 10.80
N MET A 217 0.03 0.74 11.14
CA MET A 217 0.17 -0.08 12.35
C MET A 217 0.26 0.82 13.57
N GLU A 218 -0.83 0.93 14.30
CA GLU A 218 -1.00 1.84 15.43
C GLU A 218 -1.27 1.11 16.74
N GLN A 219 -1.64 -0.16 16.65
CA GLN A 219 -2.03 -0.96 17.81
C GLN A 219 -1.28 -2.29 17.84
N LEU A 220 -1.08 -2.79 19.04
CA LEU A 220 -0.60 -4.14 19.31
C LEU A 220 -1.77 -4.99 19.80
N ARG A 221 -2.00 -6.10 19.16
CA ARG A 221 -2.96 -7.11 19.60
C ARG A 221 -2.21 -8.14 20.44
N ASP A 222 -2.66 -8.35 21.67
CA ASP A 222 -2.14 -9.37 22.57
C ASP A 222 -2.71 -10.78 22.28
N ALA A 223 -2.16 -11.79 22.94
CA ALA A 223 -2.58 -13.19 22.74
C ALA A 223 -4.04 -13.46 23.17
N ASP A 224 -4.60 -12.65 24.04
CA ASP A 224 -6.01 -12.71 24.49
C ASP A 224 -6.95 -11.91 23.58
N GLY A 225 -6.40 -11.22 22.55
CA GLY A 225 -7.14 -10.39 21.60
C GLY A 225 -7.32 -8.94 22.05
N SER A 226 -6.85 -8.56 23.24
CA SER A 226 -6.88 -7.17 23.69
C SER A 226 -5.97 -6.29 22.83
N LEU A 227 -6.39 -5.02 22.63
CA LEU A 227 -5.65 -4.04 21.84
C LEU A 227 -5.05 -2.99 22.76
N SER A 228 -3.81 -2.65 22.50
CA SER A 228 -3.08 -1.54 23.16
C SER A 228 -2.37 -0.69 22.10
N PRO A 229 -2.10 0.60 22.37
CA PRO A 229 -1.34 1.42 21.44
C PRO A 229 0.04 0.82 21.17
N LEU A 230 0.44 0.80 19.90
CA LEU A 230 1.80 0.42 19.54
C LEU A 230 2.76 1.55 19.97
N PRO A 231 3.81 1.24 20.74
CA PRO A 231 4.72 2.28 21.25
C PRO A 231 5.37 3.12 20.14
N ARG A 232 5.62 2.51 19.00
CA ARG A 232 6.17 3.13 17.80
C ARG A 232 5.28 2.80 16.60
N PRO A 233 4.31 3.64 16.28
CA PRO A 233 3.49 3.45 15.07
C PRO A 233 4.35 3.37 13.82
N CYS A 234 3.93 2.53 12.88
CA CYS A 234 4.66 2.26 11.66
C CYS A 234 3.73 2.32 10.44
N VAL A 235 4.32 2.54 9.27
CA VAL A 235 3.62 2.45 7.99
C VAL A 235 4.20 1.31 7.17
N ASP A 236 3.33 0.42 6.71
CA ASP A 236 3.61 -0.62 5.72
C ASP A 236 2.83 -0.31 4.45
N THR A 237 3.48 -0.33 3.30
CA THR A 237 2.76 -0.21 2.04
C THR A 237 3.16 -1.29 1.05
N GLY A 238 2.18 -1.76 0.26
CA GLY A 238 2.42 -2.77 -0.77
C GLY A 238 1.64 -2.49 -2.05
N MET A 239 2.36 -2.25 -3.15
CA MET A 239 1.80 -2.02 -4.47
C MET A 239 2.19 -3.16 -5.42
N GLY A 240 1.21 -3.77 -6.10
CA GLY A 240 1.45 -4.83 -7.06
C GLY A 240 2.09 -4.30 -8.35
N LEU A 241 3.36 -4.65 -8.62
CA LEU A 241 4.07 -4.19 -9.82
C LEU A 241 3.33 -4.60 -11.09
N GLU A 242 2.95 -5.87 -11.20
CA GLU A 242 2.32 -6.43 -12.40
C GLU A 242 0.95 -5.79 -12.66
N ARG A 243 0.18 -5.51 -11.60
CA ARG A 243 -1.10 -4.80 -11.69
C ARG A 243 -0.90 -3.39 -12.26
N VAL A 244 0.03 -2.63 -11.73
CA VAL A 244 0.35 -1.27 -12.19
C VAL A 244 0.88 -1.26 -13.63
N VAL A 245 1.75 -2.22 -13.99
CA VAL A 245 2.23 -2.38 -15.38
C VAL A 245 1.07 -2.61 -16.33
N SER A 246 0.17 -3.53 -15.98
CA SER A 246 -1.00 -3.86 -16.80
C SER A 246 -1.88 -2.63 -17.04
N VAL A 247 -2.19 -1.88 -15.98
CA VAL A 247 -2.98 -0.65 -16.06
C VAL A 247 -2.30 0.38 -16.97
N LEU A 248 -1.02 0.66 -16.76
CA LEU A 248 -0.29 1.66 -17.56
C LEU A 248 -0.17 1.26 -19.04
N GLN A 249 -0.14 -0.03 -19.35
CA GLN A 249 -0.13 -0.52 -20.71
C GLN A 249 -1.51 -0.40 -21.35
N SER A 250 -2.60 -0.69 -20.63
CA SER A 250 -3.96 -0.57 -21.12
C SER A 250 -4.37 0.88 -21.40
N VAL A 251 -4.09 1.80 -20.47
CA VAL A 251 -4.39 3.24 -20.61
C VAL A 251 -3.74 3.84 -21.86
N ARG A 252 -2.50 3.45 -22.16
CA ARG A 252 -1.76 3.99 -23.34
C ARG A 252 -2.07 3.29 -24.63
N SER A 253 -2.71 2.14 -24.59
CA SER A 253 -3.14 1.37 -25.77
C SER A 253 -4.51 1.80 -26.29
N GLN A 254 -5.28 2.55 -25.49
CA GLN A 254 -6.55 3.11 -25.95
C GLN A 254 -6.26 4.23 -26.97
N PRO A 255 -6.83 4.21 -28.18
CA PRO A 255 -6.74 5.33 -29.09
C PRO A 255 -7.39 6.55 -28.43
N LEU A 256 -6.72 7.70 -28.45
CA LEU A 256 -7.32 8.96 -28.07
C LEU A 256 -8.68 9.05 -28.76
N SER A 257 -9.76 8.99 -27.99
CA SER A 257 -11.10 9.17 -28.55
C SER A 257 -11.09 10.50 -29.26
N SER A 258 -11.28 10.46 -30.59
CA SER A 258 -11.41 11.65 -31.40
C SER A 258 -12.52 12.50 -30.79
N SER A 259 -12.15 13.65 -30.25
CA SER A 259 -13.08 14.69 -29.84
C SER A 259 -14.16 14.81 -30.94
N GLN A 260 -15.41 14.59 -30.59
CA GLN A 260 -16.53 14.89 -31.49
C GLN A 260 -16.38 16.34 -31.93
N PRO A 261 -16.47 16.65 -33.23
CA PRO A 261 -16.53 18.02 -33.66
C PRO A 261 -17.77 18.67 -33.08
N LEU A 262 -17.60 19.80 -32.40
CA LEU A 262 -18.68 20.69 -31.99
C LEU A 262 -19.53 20.96 -33.23
N SER A 263 -20.74 20.42 -33.26
CA SER A 263 -21.74 20.77 -34.26
C SER A 263 -22.12 22.24 -34.07
N SER A 264 -21.85 22.99 -35.09
CA SER A 264 -22.26 24.38 -35.32
C SER A 264 -23.77 24.57 -35.25
#